data_c93697caf27d10744bf86fddffe0800b
#
_entry.id   c93697caf27d10744bf86fddffe0800b
#
_cell.length_a   1.000
_cell.length_b   1.000
_cell.length_c   1.000
_cell.angle_alpha   90.00
_cell.angle_beta   90.00
_cell.angle_gamma   90.00
#
_symmetry.space_group_name_H-M   'P 1'
#
loop_
_entity.id
_entity.type
_entity.pdbx_description
1 polymer ?
#
loop_
_entity_poly.entity_id
_entity_poly.type
_entity_poly.pdbx_seq_one_letter_code
_entity_poly.pdbx_strand_id
1 'polypeptide(L)'
;MRFDGSPLYSIYRAGCKELAFHLLGSTEVDDTFWVRLEIAERITPSQMGVVTTAMERAVGESALRLESQMILLATAVSGAPFLGLLGTVWGVMDTFSGVAMAGSANLQAMAPGVSGALITTVTGLLVAIPAMFGYNFLVTSIRSLIVQNDNFAAEVCSEFEHKYVNHSFRPVLVNK
;
A
#
# COMPACT_ATOMS: atom_id res chain seq x y z
N MET A 1 -20.59 -11.87 -3.51
CA MET A 1 -21.00 -10.56 -4.08
C MET A 1 -19.95 -10.06 -5.08
N ARG A 2 -20.34 -9.29 -6.10
CA ARG A 2 -19.51 -9.00 -7.30
C ARG A 2 -18.32 -8.05 -7.05
N PHE A 3 -18.17 -7.46 -5.84
CA PHE A 3 -17.21 -6.40 -5.53
C PHE A 3 -16.38 -6.64 -4.26
N ASP A 4 -16.41 -7.82 -3.66
CA ASP A 4 -15.77 -8.13 -2.37
C ASP A 4 -14.23 -7.97 -2.33
N GLY A 5 -13.58 -7.73 -3.45
CA GLY A 5 -12.13 -7.47 -3.54
C GLY A 5 -11.75 -6.02 -3.83
N SER A 6 -12.72 -5.12 -4.02
CA SER A 6 -12.44 -3.72 -4.37
C SER A 6 -12.15 -2.87 -3.11
N PRO A 7 -11.06 -2.08 -3.09
CA PRO A 7 -10.81 -1.10 -2.02
C PRO A 7 -11.97 -0.13 -1.82
N LEU A 8 -12.55 0.38 -2.90
CA LEU A 8 -13.68 1.30 -2.88
C LEU A 8 -14.90 0.69 -2.17
N TYR A 9 -15.16 -0.60 -2.41
CA TYR A 9 -16.26 -1.30 -1.74
C TYR A 9 -16.02 -1.44 -0.24
N SER A 10 -14.80 -1.73 0.19
CA SER A 10 -14.46 -1.84 1.61
C SER A 10 -14.63 -0.50 2.34
N ILE A 11 -14.24 0.61 1.70
CA ILE A 11 -14.38 1.97 2.22
C ILE A 11 -15.87 2.33 2.35
N TYR A 12 -16.64 2.13 1.27
CA TYR A 12 -18.08 2.39 1.27
C TYR A 12 -18.81 1.57 2.34
N ARG A 13 -18.48 0.27 2.44
CA ARG A 13 -19.07 -0.62 3.44
C ARG A 13 -18.74 -0.20 4.88
N ALA A 14 -17.52 0.31 5.12
CA ALA A 14 -17.13 0.84 6.44
C ALA A 14 -18.00 2.04 6.82
N GLY A 15 -18.19 3.00 5.91
CA GLY A 15 -19.08 4.13 6.10
C GLY A 15 -20.54 3.75 6.33
N CYS A 16 -21.08 2.84 5.50
CA CYS A 16 -22.45 2.35 5.65
C CYS A 16 -22.67 1.64 6.99
N LYS A 17 -21.70 0.87 7.46
CA LYS A 17 -21.77 0.12 8.70
C LYS A 17 -21.85 1.05 9.91
N GLU A 18 -21.04 2.09 9.93
CA GLU A 18 -21.01 3.09 10.98
C GLU A 18 -22.26 3.98 10.95
N LEU A 19 -22.68 4.38 9.75
CA LEU A 19 -23.94 5.12 9.55
C LEU A 19 -25.15 4.31 10.03
N ALA A 20 -25.20 3.01 9.72
CA ALA A 20 -26.25 2.11 10.18
C ALA A 20 -26.30 2.02 11.71
N PHE A 21 -25.15 1.96 12.35
CA PHE A 21 -25.07 1.91 13.80
C PHE A 21 -25.67 3.17 14.44
N HIS A 22 -25.37 4.35 13.90
CA HIS A 22 -25.85 5.60 14.44
C HIS A 22 -27.34 5.87 14.14
N LEU A 23 -27.84 5.39 13.00
CA LEU A 23 -29.23 5.61 12.58
C LEU A 23 -30.20 4.53 13.10
N LEU A 24 -29.75 3.28 13.17
CA LEU A 24 -30.60 2.11 13.40
C LEU A 24 -30.23 1.29 14.65
N GLY A 25 -29.12 1.64 15.31
CA GLY A 25 -28.60 0.88 16.44
C GLY A 25 -28.03 -0.52 16.07
N SER A 26 -27.91 -0.84 14.77
CA SER A 26 -27.37 -2.11 14.29
C SER A 26 -26.32 -1.90 13.22
N THR A 27 -25.33 -2.83 13.18
CA THR A 27 -24.24 -2.80 12.17
C THR A 27 -24.52 -3.69 10.96
N GLU A 28 -25.66 -4.36 10.91
CA GLU A 28 -26.02 -5.26 9.82
C GLU A 28 -26.60 -4.47 8.64
N VAL A 29 -25.94 -4.57 7.50
CA VAL A 29 -26.40 -4.01 6.22
C VAL A 29 -27.14 -5.13 5.48
N ASP A 30 -28.45 -5.20 5.69
CA ASP A 30 -29.34 -6.14 5.02
C ASP A 30 -30.13 -5.48 3.86
N ASP A 31 -30.94 -6.26 3.15
CA ASP A 31 -31.71 -5.76 2.00
C ASP A 31 -32.76 -4.69 2.40
N THR A 32 -33.14 -4.62 3.69
CA THR A 32 -34.10 -3.64 4.22
C THR A 32 -33.40 -2.36 4.74
N PHE A 33 -32.06 -2.35 4.73
CA PHE A 33 -31.24 -1.26 5.24
C PHE A 33 -31.63 0.10 4.64
N TRP A 34 -31.75 0.18 3.31
CA TRP A 34 -32.05 1.44 2.62
C TRP A 34 -33.45 1.96 2.94
N VAL A 35 -34.43 1.08 3.14
CA VAL A 35 -35.81 1.48 3.50
C VAL A 35 -35.86 2.00 4.94
N ARG A 36 -35.13 1.35 5.85
CA ARG A 36 -35.05 1.81 7.26
C ARG A 36 -34.28 3.12 7.37
N LEU A 37 -33.29 3.34 6.52
CA LEU A 37 -32.50 4.56 6.48
C LEU A 37 -33.31 5.80 6.08
N GLU A 38 -34.33 5.64 5.22
CA GLU A 38 -35.22 6.74 4.79
C GLU A 38 -36.18 7.21 5.90
N ILE A 39 -36.46 6.32 6.86
CA ILE A 39 -37.43 6.58 7.97
C ILE A 39 -36.70 7.01 9.26
N ALA A 40 -35.40 6.81 9.33
CA ALA A 40 -34.59 7.07 10.52
C ALA A 40 -34.45 8.57 10.82
N GLU A 41 -34.35 8.91 12.12
CA GLU A 41 -34.01 10.28 12.55
C GLU A 41 -32.60 10.64 12.04
N ARG A 42 -32.43 11.90 11.63
CA ARG A 42 -31.14 12.39 11.14
C ARG A 42 -30.08 12.40 12.25
N ILE A 43 -28.87 12.05 11.88
CA ILE A 43 -27.72 12.04 12.79
C ILE A 43 -27.19 13.46 13.06
N THR A 44 -26.47 13.59 14.15
CA THR A 44 -25.79 14.84 14.50
C THR A 44 -24.46 14.99 13.72
N PRO A 45 -23.93 16.23 13.56
CA PRO A 45 -22.62 16.44 12.96
C PRO A 45 -21.49 15.67 13.68
N SER A 46 -21.59 15.50 14.99
CA SER A 46 -20.61 14.72 15.78
C SER A 46 -20.61 13.24 15.41
N GLN A 47 -21.78 12.65 15.19
CA GLN A 47 -21.92 11.26 14.72
C GLN A 47 -21.41 11.10 13.29
N MET A 48 -21.65 12.09 12.42
CA MET A 48 -21.09 12.09 11.06
C MET A 48 -19.57 12.10 11.10
N GLY A 49 -18.93 12.81 12.02
CA GLY A 49 -17.49 12.79 12.23
C GLY A 49 -16.95 11.36 12.51
N VAL A 50 -17.71 10.53 13.25
CA VAL A 50 -17.33 9.13 13.49
C VAL A 50 -17.41 8.30 12.20
N VAL A 51 -18.44 8.51 11.37
CA VAL A 51 -18.58 7.85 10.07
C VAL A 51 -17.40 8.22 9.14
N THR A 52 -17.04 9.51 9.10
CA THR A 52 -15.88 10.00 8.32
C THR A 52 -14.58 9.31 8.79
N THR A 53 -14.33 9.27 10.09
CA THR A 53 -13.15 8.61 10.67
C THR A 53 -13.10 7.11 10.33
N ALA A 54 -14.25 6.42 10.32
CA ALA A 54 -14.31 5.02 9.93
C ALA A 54 -13.94 4.80 8.45
N MET A 55 -14.37 5.69 7.57
CA MET A 55 -14.01 5.64 6.15
C MET A 55 -12.52 5.97 5.92
N GLU A 56 -11.98 7.01 6.58
CA GLU A 56 -10.55 7.36 6.53
C GLU A 56 -9.67 6.20 7.02
N ARG A 57 -10.08 5.51 8.09
CA ARG A 57 -9.38 4.31 8.56
C ARG A 57 -9.39 3.20 7.50
N ALA A 58 -10.51 2.97 6.82
CA ALA A 58 -10.58 1.97 5.76
C ALA A 58 -9.71 2.32 4.54
N VAL A 59 -9.57 3.62 4.20
CA VAL A 59 -8.60 4.11 3.20
C VAL A 59 -7.17 3.80 3.64
N GLY A 60 -6.81 4.12 4.88
CA GLY A 60 -5.49 3.83 5.44
C GLY A 60 -5.15 2.33 5.45
N GLU A 61 -6.09 1.47 5.83
CA GLU A 61 -5.92 0.01 5.78
C GLU A 61 -5.71 -0.50 4.34
N SER A 62 -6.42 0.07 3.36
CA SER A 62 -6.22 -0.25 1.95
C SER A 62 -4.83 0.17 1.46
N ALA A 63 -4.37 1.36 1.83
CA ALA A 63 -3.05 1.87 1.50
C ALA A 63 -1.94 0.96 2.05
N LEU A 64 -2.02 0.59 3.34
CA LEU A 64 -1.06 -0.31 3.98
C LEU A 64 -0.99 -1.69 3.32
N ARG A 65 -2.12 -2.22 2.87
CA ARG A 65 -2.15 -3.48 2.11
C ARG A 65 -1.40 -3.39 0.79
N LEU A 66 -1.58 -2.30 0.05
CA LEU A 66 -0.90 -2.08 -1.23
C LEU A 66 0.61 -1.88 -1.02
N GLU A 67 1.00 -1.09 -0.02
CA GLU A 67 2.40 -0.80 0.29
C GLU A 67 3.16 -2.02 0.82
N SER A 68 2.52 -2.89 1.60
CA SER A 68 3.16 -4.08 2.18
C SER A 68 3.77 -5.01 1.14
N GLN A 69 3.18 -5.10 -0.03
CA GLN A 69 3.69 -5.92 -1.14
C GLN A 69 4.94 -5.32 -1.81
N MET A 70 5.20 -4.02 -1.60
CA MET A 70 6.33 -3.33 -2.21
C MET A 70 7.67 -3.58 -1.52
N ILE A 71 7.65 -4.06 -0.27
CA ILE A 71 8.85 -4.29 0.54
C ILE A 71 9.79 -5.29 -0.14
N LEU A 72 9.26 -6.38 -0.69
CA LEU A 72 10.06 -7.40 -1.37
C LEU A 72 10.78 -6.82 -2.60
N LEU A 73 10.06 -6.02 -3.40
CA LEU A 73 10.62 -5.41 -4.59
C LEU A 73 11.67 -4.36 -4.24
N ALA A 74 11.42 -3.53 -3.22
CA ALA A 74 12.39 -2.57 -2.71
C ALA A 74 13.68 -3.27 -2.21
N THR A 75 13.53 -4.40 -1.53
CA THR A 75 14.66 -5.22 -1.07
C THR A 75 15.46 -5.80 -2.25
N ALA A 76 14.78 -6.25 -3.31
CA ALA A 76 15.47 -6.73 -4.51
C ALA A 76 16.26 -5.63 -5.21
N VAL A 77 15.69 -4.42 -5.33
CA VAL A 77 16.37 -3.25 -5.93
C VAL A 77 17.66 -2.92 -5.19
N SER A 78 17.61 -2.87 -3.85
CA SER A 78 18.77 -2.50 -3.04
C SER A 78 19.72 -3.68 -2.78
N GLY A 79 19.22 -4.87 -2.60
CA GLY A 79 20.00 -6.05 -2.18
C GLY A 79 20.71 -6.76 -3.33
N ALA A 80 20.09 -6.85 -4.51
CA ALA A 80 20.66 -7.62 -5.62
C ALA A 80 22.05 -7.12 -6.08
N PRO A 81 22.35 -5.80 -6.17
CA PRO A 81 23.70 -5.34 -6.51
C PRO A 81 24.74 -5.73 -5.45
N PHE A 82 24.38 -5.72 -4.17
CA PHE A 82 25.29 -6.14 -3.10
C PHE A 82 25.59 -7.64 -3.13
N LEU A 83 24.62 -8.46 -3.50
CA LEU A 83 24.83 -9.88 -3.73
C LEU A 83 25.76 -10.12 -4.94
N GLY A 84 25.61 -9.33 -5.99
CA GLY A 84 26.54 -9.34 -7.13
C GLY A 84 27.97 -8.95 -6.73
N LEU A 85 28.12 -7.89 -5.94
CA LEU A 85 29.41 -7.45 -5.40
C LEU A 85 30.03 -8.53 -4.46
N LEU A 86 29.24 -9.14 -3.61
CA LEU A 86 29.68 -10.24 -2.76
C LEU A 86 30.25 -11.39 -3.59
N GLY A 87 29.59 -11.73 -4.70
CA GLY A 87 30.08 -12.75 -5.62
C GLY A 87 31.43 -12.42 -6.26
N THR A 88 31.66 -11.12 -6.62
CA THR A 88 32.98 -10.71 -7.16
C THR A 88 34.06 -10.80 -6.10
N VAL A 89 33.83 -10.33 -4.88
CA VAL A 89 34.80 -10.40 -3.78
C VAL A 89 35.15 -11.86 -3.49
N TRP A 90 34.15 -12.73 -3.40
CA TRP A 90 34.35 -14.17 -3.17
C TRP A 90 35.14 -14.84 -4.29
N GLY A 91 34.75 -14.60 -5.56
CA GLY A 91 35.41 -15.23 -6.71
C GLY A 91 36.88 -14.78 -6.93
N VAL A 92 37.14 -13.48 -6.65
CA VAL A 92 38.52 -12.97 -6.67
C VAL A 92 39.35 -13.56 -5.54
N MET A 93 38.80 -13.66 -4.33
CA MET A 93 39.47 -14.29 -3.18
C MET A 93 39.81 -15.75 -3.45
N ASP A 94 38.88 -16.50 -4.03
CA ASP A 94 39.08 -17.91 -4.39
C ASP A 94 40.18 -18.07 -5.46
N THR A 95 40.17 -17.17 -6.45
CA THR A 95 41.21 -17.14 -7.50
C THR A 95 42.62 -16.94 -6.89
N PHE A 96 42.79 -15.97 -6.00
CA PHE A 96 44.08 -15.71 -5.36
C PHE A 96 44.50 -16.84 -4.40
N SER A 97 43.56 -17.48 -3.73
CA SER A 97 43.84 -18.66 -2.91
C SER A 97 44.37 -19.81 -3.77
N GLY A 98 43.78 -20.04 -4.94
CA GLY A 98 44.26 -21.03 -5.88
C GLY A 98 45.69 -20.76 -6.40
N VAL A 99 46.02 -19.51 -6.71
CA VAL A 99 47.37 -19.09 -7.11
C VAL A 99 48.40 -19.32 -5.98
N ALA A 100 48.02 -18.94 -4.76
CA ALA A 100 48.91 -19.14 -3.60
C ALA A 100 49.24 -20.65 -3.36
N MET A 101 48.27 -21.53 -3.56
CA MET A 101 48.46 -22.97 -3.44
C MET A 101 49.31 -23.57 -4.58
N ALA A 102 49.14 -23.01 -5.81
CA ALA A 102 49.90 -23.48 -6.99
C ALA A 102 51.36 -22.99 -7.01
N GLY A 103 51.73 -22.01 -6.19
CA GLY A 103 53.10 -21.46 -6.11
C GLY A 103 53.54 -20.67 -7.33
N SER A 104 52.67 -20.45 -8.31
CA SER A 104 52.95 -19.67 -9.52
C SER A 104 51.75 -18.88 -10.02
N ALA A 105 51.95 -17.59 -10.26
CA ALA A 105 50.95 -16.72 -10.86
C ALA A 105 50.93 -16.93 -12.37
N ASN A 106 49.89 -17.61 -12.89
CA ASN A 106 49.63 -17.76 -14.32
C ASN A 106 48.32 -17.11 -14.71
N LEU A 107 48.38 -16.16 -15.61
CA LEU A 107 47.19 -15.41 -16.10
C LEU A 107 46.11 -16.36 -16.65
N GLN A 108 46.49 -17.42 -17.35
CA GLN A 108 45.55 -18.39 -17.90
C GLN A 108 44.78 -19.15 -16.80
N ALA A 109 45.43 -19.41 -15.66
CA ALA A 109 44.82 -20.08 -14.53
C ALA A 109 43.89 -19.12 -13.75
N MET A 110 44.18 -17.83 -13.73
CA MET A 110 43.38 -16.78 -13.02
C MET A 110 42.18 -16.32 -13.79
N ALA A 111 42.25 -16.22 -15.12
CA ALA A 111 41.24 -15.62 -15.99
C ALA A 111 39.84 -16.24 -15.81
N PRO A 112 39.63 -17.57 -15.68
CA PRO A 112 38.30 -18.15 -15.48
C PRO A 112 37.64 -17.71 -14.16
N GLY A 113 38.44 -17.70 -13.07
CA GLY A 113 37.90 -17.31 -11.74
C GLY A 113 37.50 -15.83 -11.68
N VAL A 114 38.31 -14.92 -12.24
CA VAL A 114 38.00 -13.52 -12.32
C VAL A 114 36.80 -13.29 -13.23
N SER A 115 36.72 -13.96 -14.39
CA SER A 115 35.59 -13.88 -15.31
C SER A 115 34.30 -14.34 -14.61
N GLY A 116 34.33 -15.47 -13.91
CA GLY A 116 33.21 -15.97 -13.13
C GLY A 116 32.75 -14.97 -12.05
N ALA A 117 33.71 -14.35 -11.35
CA ALA A 117 33.42 -13.31 -10.37
C ALA A 117 32.67 -12.11 -11.00
N LEU A 118 33.09 -11.61 -12.15
CA LEU A 118 32.45 -10.50 -12.84
C LEU A 118 31.02 -10.83 -13.30
N ILE A 119 30.76 -12.08 -13.70
CA ILE A 119 29.42 -12.52 -14.10
C ILE A 119 28.42 -12.38 -12.94
N THR A 120 28.83 -12.60 -11.70
CA THR A 120 27.93 -12.47 -10.53
C THR A 120 27.44 -11.03 -10.35
N THR A 121 28.30 -10.03 -10.59
CA THR A 121 27.88 -8.61 -10.56
C THR A 121 26.91 -8.28 -11.70
N VAL A 122 27.16 -8.76 -12.91
CA VAL A 122 26.25 -8.59 -14.04
C VAL A 122 24.89 -9.21 -13.71
N THR A 123 24.88 -10.41 -13.12
CA THR A 123 23.63 -11.08 -12.72
C THR A 123 22.87 -10.27 -11.65
N GLY A 124 23.57 -9.72 -10.65
CA GLY A 124 22.97 -8.86 -9.63
C GLY A 124 22.32 -7.60 -10.24
N LEU A 125 22.99 -6.98 -11.20
CA LEU A 125 22.48 -5.81 -11.92
C LEU A 125 21.30 -6.16 -12.84
N LEU A 126 21.33 -7.31 -13.51
CA LEU A 126 20.21 -7.79 -14.33
C LEU A 126 18.93 -8.00 -13.53
N VAL A 127 19.03 -8.31 -12.26
CA VAL A 127 17.87 -8.40 -11.36
C VAL A 127 17.48 -7.01 -10.84
N ALA A 128 18.45 -6.21 -10.41
CA ALA A 128 18.17 -4.91 -9.78
C ALA A 128 17.55 -3.89 -10.72
N ILE A 129 18.02 -3.82 -11.98
CA ILE A 129 17.56 -2.79 -12.92
C ILE A 129 16.09 -2.95 -13.29
N PRO A 130 15.59 -4.12 -13.72
CA PRO A 130 14.16 -4.28 -13.97
C PRO A 130 13.30 -4.11 -12.70
N ALA A 131 13.80 -4.59 -11.56
CA ALA A 131 13.12 -4.42 -10.29
C ALA A 131 12.96 -2.93 -9.92
N MET A 132 13.97 -2.09 -10.17
CA MET A 132 13.92 -0.64 -9.93
C MET A 132 12.86 0.04 -10.81
N PHE A 133 12.79 -0.27 -12.09
CA PHE A 133 11.74 0.27 -12.96
C PHE A 133 10.35 -0.16 -12.52
N GLY A 134 10.18 -1.44 -12.21
CA GLY A 134 8.92 -1.98 -11.70
C GLY A 134 8.51 -1.32 -10.38
N TYR A 135 9.44 -1.15 -9.45
CA TYR A 135 9.22 -0.47 -8.18
C TYR A 135 8.72 0.96 -8.37
N ASN A 136 9.42 1.76 -9.16
CA ASN A 136 9.05 3.16 -9.41
C ASN A 136 7.67 3.29 -10.08
N PHE A 137 7.36 2.42 -11.02
CA PHE A 137 6.05 2.37 -11.67
C PHE A 137 4.93 2.04 -10.67
N LEU A 138 5.14 1.00 -9.85
CA LEU A 138 4.15 0.57 -8.87
C LEU A 138 3.94 1.60 -7.75
N VAL A 139 5.00 2.24 -7.24
CA VAL A 139 4.89 3.32 -6.23
C VAL A 139 4.02 4.46 -6.75
N THR A 140 4.24 4.88 -8.01
CA THR A 140 3.45 5.95 -8.61
C THR A 140 1.98 5.54 -8.79
N SER A 141 1.74 4.31 -9.23
CA SER A 141 0.40 3.76 -9.42
C SER A 141 -0.35 3.62 -8.07
N ILE A 142 0.31 3.14 -7.03
CA ILE A 142 -0.26 3.01 -5.68
C ILE A 142 -0.64 4.39 -5.12
N ARG A 143 0.22 5.39 -5.26
CA ARG A 143 -0.11 6.78 -4.84
C ARG A 143 -1.36 7.31 -5.54
N SER A 144 -1.48 7.09 -6.84
CA SER A 144 -2.67 7.49 -7.59
C SER A 144 -3.93 6.78 -7.08
N LEU A 145 -3.85 5.48 -6.76
CA LEU A 145 -4.97 4.73 -6.20
C LEU A 145 -5.36 5.22 -4.80
N ILE A 146 -4.38 5.55 -3.95
CA ILE A 146 -4.66 6.10 -2.61
C ILE A 146 -5.41 7.42 -2.74
N VAL A 147 -4.95 8.34 -3.59
CA VAL A 147 -5.65 9.63 -3.82
C VAL A 147 -7.06 9.42 -4.36
N GLN A 148 -7.27 8.44 -5.24
CA GLN A 148 -8.62 8.11 -5.74
C GLN A 148 -9.51 7.56 -4.61
N ASN A 149 -8.98 6.74 -3.72
CA ASN A 149 -9.71 6.22 -2.57
C ASN A 149 -10.08 7.34 -1.58
N ASP A 150 -9.17 8.29 -1.33
CA ASP A 150 -9.41 9.47 -0.48
C ASP A 150 -10.53 10.35 -1.08
N ASN A 151 -10.44 10.65 -2.37
CA ASN A 151 -11.46 11.44 -3.07
C ASN A 151 -12.83 10.76 -3.03
N PHE A 152 -12.86 9.45 -3.25
CA PHE A 152 -14.10 8.68 -3.16
C PHE A 152 -14.69 8.70 -1.74
N ALA A 153 -13.86 8.54 -0.71
CA ALA A 153 -14.30 8.62 0.67
C ALA A 153 -14.90 10.01 0.98
N ALA A 154 -14.23 11.09 0.55
CA ALA A 154 -14.70 12.45 0.74
C ALA A 154 -16.03 12.70 0.02
N GLU A 155 -16.19 12.20 -1.22
CA GLU A 155 -17.43 12.32 -1.99
C GLU A 155 -18.60 11.61 -1.29
N VAL A 156 -18.39 10.36 -0.85
CA VAL A 156 -19.40 9.60 -0.11
C VAL A 156 -19.75 10.26 1.23
N CYS A 157 -18.74 10.79 1.96
CA CYS A 157 -18.99 11.54 3.20
C CYS A 157 -19.86 12.78 2.94
N SER A 158 -19.57 13.53 1.90
CA SER A 158 -20.36 14.70 1.52
C SER A 158 -21.81 14.33 1.20
N GLU A 159 -22.03 13.24 0.47
CA GLU A 159 -23.37 12.74 0.15
C GLU A 159 -24.12 12.30 1.41
N PHE A 160 -23.45 11.58 2.32
CA PHE A 160 -24.04 11.20 3.60
C PHE A 160 -24.38 12.39 4.47
N GLU A 161 -23.52 13.42 4.51
CA GLU A 161 -23.75 14.64 5.24
C GLU A 161 -24.99 15.38 4.73
N HIS A 162 -25.10 15.55 3.42
CA HIS A 162 -26.28 16.21 2.80
C HIS A 162 -27.58 15.45 3.06
N LYS A 163 -27.54 14.12 3.02
CA LYS A 163 -28.75 13.29 3.12
C LYS A 163 -29.18 13.01 4.56
N TYR A 164 -28.25 12.76 5.46
CA TYR A 164 -28.54 12.20 6.78
C TYR A 164 -28.22 13.11 7.95
N VAL A 165 -27.49 14.23 7.78
CA VAL A 165 -27.16 15.13 8.90
C VAL A 165 -28.22 16.19 9.10
N ASN A 166 -28.57 16.46 10.34
CA ASN A 166 -29.46 17.55 10.70
C ASN A 166 -28.68 18.87 10.86
N HIS A 167 -28.79 19.75 9.87
CA HIS A 167 -28.18 21.08 9.88
C HIS A 167 -28.98 22.13 10.68
N SER A 168 -30.09 21.75 11.34
CA SER A 168 -30.93 22.66 12.11
C SER A 168 -30.33 23.14 13.43
N PHE A 169 -29.17 22.63 13.81
CA PHE A 169 -28.46 23.07 15.01
C PHE A 169 -27.68 24.37 14.70
N ARG A 170 -28.42 25.50 14.58
CA ARG A 170 -27.78 26.82 14.72
C ARG A 170 -27.35 26.98 16.18
N PRO A 171 -26.05 27.22 16.49
CA PRO A 171 -25.68 27.61 17.83
C PRO A 171 -26.44 28.89 18.16
N VAL A 172 -27.22 28.87 19.25
CA VAL A 172 -27.83 30.08 19.80
C VAL A 172 -26.67 30.99 20.18
N LEU A 173 -26.47 32.05 19.37
CA LEU A 173 -25.55 33.13 19.74
C LEU A 173 -26.16 33.75 21.01
N VAL A 174 -25.60 33.39 22.17
CA VAL A 174 -25.88 34.09 23.43
C VAL A 174 -25.30 35.50 23.27
N ASN A 175 -26.14 36.44 22.88
CA ASN A 175 -25.80 37.85 22.98
C ASN A 175 -25.62 38.19 24.45
N LYS A 176 -24.37 38.52 24.80
CA LYS A 176 -24.05 39.26 26.02
C LYS A 176 -24.14 40.74 25.74
#